data_f05551532effcbae0513e0a1fb5f8860
#
_entry.id   f05551532effcbae0513e0a1fb5f8860
#
_cell.length_a   1.000
_cell.length_b   1.000
_cell.length_c   1.000
_cell.angle_alpha   90.00
_cell.angle_beta   90.00
_cell.angle_gamma   90.00
#
_symmetry.space_group_name_H-M   'P 1'
#
loop_
_entity.id
_entity.type
_entity.pdbx_description
1 polymer ?
#
loop_
_entity_poly.entity_id
_entity_poly.type
_entity_poly.pdbx_seq_one_letter_code
_entity_poly.pdbx_strand_id
1 'polypeptide(L)'
;MMASAAITHRAAPAAGGLQNFSGDGDRKRLTGTAVKAVLRLVDAWGGNNAEGAALLGVSESTWDRIKAGKWDGTLSQDQLTRASALIGVFKGLHLLFADSMADRWPRLPNRGPIFSAKSPGEAMIEGGIPRMLETRQYIDALRGGL
;
A
#
# COMPACT_ATOMS: atom_id res chain seq x y z
N MET A 1 7.83 29.29 16.13
CA MET A 1 7.63 29.06 15.56
C MET A 1 7.66 28.77 15.12
N MET A 2 7.55 28.47 15.01
CA MET A 2 7.50 27.97 14.27
C MET A 2 7.23 27.64 13.82
N ALA A 3 7.09 27.66 13.94
CA ALA A 3 6.70 27.23 13.37
C ALA A 3 6.73 26.90 12.94
N SER A 4 6.70 26.81 12.89
CA SER A 4 6.58 26.34 12.30
C SER A 4 6.74 25.75 12.00
N ALA A 5 6.90 25.61 12.18
CA ALA A 5 6.95 24.93 11.78
C ALA A 5 6.73 24.31 11.48
N ALA A 6 6.49 24.08 11.56
CA ALA A 6 6.21 23.51 11.15
C ALA A 6 5.88 23.30 10.38
N ILE A 7 5.83 23.42 10.01
CA ILE A 7 5.60 23.25 9.25
C ILE A 7 5.78 22.84 8.51
N THR A 8 5.74 22.82 8.37
CA THR A 8 5.80 22.38 7.65
C THR A 8 6.16 21.68 7.18
N HIS A 9 6.36 21.26 7.29
CA HIS A 9 6.73 20.45 6.73
C HIS A 9 6.21 19.54 6.63
N ARG A 10 5.40 19.52 7.04
CA ARG A 10 4.73 18.77 6.74
C ARG A 10 4.45 18.76 5.61
N ALA A 11 4.89 19.31 5.23
CA ALA A 11 4.80 19.28 3.85
C ALA A 11 4.49 17.89 3.39
N ALA A 12 3.86 17.73 2.26
CA ALA A 12 3.75 16.43 1.67
C ALA A 12 5.12 15.78 1.64
N PRO A 13 5.22 14.51 1.97
CA PRO A 13 6.48 13.83 1.82
C PRO A 13 6.99 13.96 0.40
N ALA A 14 8.27 14.02 0.23
CA ALA A 14 8.85 13.98 -1.09
C ALA A 14 8.37 12.74 -1.82
N ALA A 15 8.29 12.80 -3.14
CA ALA A 15 7.91 11.65 -3.93
C ALA A 15 8.78 10.46 -3.53
N GLY A 16 8.13 9.34 -3.21
CA GLY A 16 8.83 8.15 -2.76
C GLY A 16 9.23 8.16 -1.30
N GLY A 17 9.01 9.28 -0.59
CA GLY A 17 9.33 9.33 0.83
C GLY A 17 8.32 8.59 1.68
N LEU A 18 8.75 8.19 2.87
CA LEU A 18 7.88 7.52 3.83
C LEU A 18 7.21 8.55 4.71
N GLN A 19 5.93 8.34 4.97
CA GLN A 19 5.22 9.12 5.95
C GLN A 19 5.56 8.59 7.34
N ASN A 20 5.46 9.47 8.33
CA ASN A 20 5.66 9.09 9.71
C ASN A 20 4.30 8.78 10.35
N PHE A 21 4.10 7.52 10.73
CA PHE A 21 2.87 7.07 11.35
C PHE A 21 3.07 6.73 12.82
N SER A 22 4.00 7.39 13.50
CA SER A 22 4.32 7.07 14.88
C SER A 22 3.29 7.61 15.88
N GLY A 23 2.57 8.68 15.55
CA GLY A 23 1.60 9.28 16.47
C GLY A 23 0.25 8.57 16.45
N ASP A 24 -0.28 8.22 17.63
CA ASP A 24 -1.57 7.53 17.73
C ASP A 24 -2.72 8.32 17.11
N GLY A 25 -2.75 9.62 17.34
CA GLY A 25 -3.80 10.47 16.79
C GLY A 25 -3.81 10.46 15.27
N ASP A 26 -2.62 10.50 14.68
CA ASP A 26 -2.49 10.44 13.22
C ASP A 26 -2.92 9.09 12.68
N ARG A 27 -2.52 8.01 13.34
CA ARG A 27 -2.91 6.68 12.91
C ARG A 27 -4.41 6.49 12.96
N LYS A 28 -5.05 6.94 14.04
CA LYS A 28 -6.49 6.83 14.19
C LYS A 28 -7.21 7.60 13.08
N ARG A 29 -6.74 8.81 12.80
CA ARG A 29 -7.34 9.67 11.77
C ARG A 29 -7.23 9.05 10.39
N LEU A 30 -6.10 8.39 10.10
CA LEU A 30 -5.83 7.85 8.77
C LEU A 30 -6.40 6.44 8.56
N THR A 31 -6.71 5.72 9.64
CA THR A 31 -7.12 4.32 9.55
C THR A 31 -8.33 4.13 8.65
N GLY A 32 -9.37 4.95 8.80
CA GLY A 32 -10.59 4.78 8.01
C GLY A 32 -10.33 4.89 6.51
N THR A 33 -9.57 5.90 6.11
CA THR A 33 -9.23 6.09 4.70
C THR A 33 -8.34 4.95 4.20
N ALA A 34 -7.36 4.56 5.01
CA ALA A 34 -6.42 3.50 4.62
C ALA A 34 -7.12 2.16 4.40
N VAL A 35 -8.00 1.75 5.33
CA VAL A 35 -8.68 0.46 5.18
C VAL A 35 -9.60 0.45 3.96
N LYS A 36 -10.31 1.55 3.69
CA LYS A 36 -11.16 1.64 2.50
C LYS A 36 -10.35 1.52 1.23
N ALA A 37 -9.22 2.19 1.18
CA ALA A 37 -8.34 2.14 -0.01
C ALA A 37 -7.78 0.73 -0.23
N VAL A 38 -7.33 0.07 0.83
CA VAL A 38 -6.77 -1.28 0.71
C VAL A 38 -7.84 -2.29 0.32
N LEU A 39 -9.04 -2.19 0.89
CA LEU A 39 -10.17 -3.05 0.48
C LEU A 39 -10.42 -2.91 -1.03
N ARG A 40 -10.43 -1.67 -1.51
CA ARG A 40 -10.71 -1.40 -2.92
C ARG A 40 -9.62 -1.96 -3.83
N LEU A 41 -8.36 -1.73 -3.49
CA LEU A 41 -7.28 -2.21 -4.36
C LEU A 41 -7.15 -3.73 -4.33
N VAL A 42 -7.37 -4.38 -3.21
CA VAL A 42 -7.37 -5.84 -3.12
C VAL A 42 -8.50 -6.42 -3.98
N ASP A 43 -9.67 -5.82 -3.92
CA ASP A 43 -10.81 -6.23 -4.75
C ASP A 43 -10.47 -6.06 -6.24
N ALA A 44 -9.92 -4.91 -6.62
CA ALA A 44 -9.55 -4.64 -8.01
C ALA A 44 -8.50 -5.63 -8.51
N TRP A 45 -7.58 -6.03 -7.66
CA TRP A 45 -6.55 -7.01 -8.01
C TRP A 45 -7.06 -8.47 -7.99
N GLY A 46 -8.32 -8.67 -7.60
CA GLY A 46 -8.90 -10.01 -7.52
C GLY A 46 -8.35 -10.83 -6.36
N GLY A 47 -7.88 -10.18 -5.31
CA GLY A 47 -7.31 -10.88 -4.15
C GLY A 47 -8.39 -11.52 -3.28
N ASN A 48 -8.03 -12.63 -2.65
CA ASN A 48 -8.91 -13.28 -1.69
C ASN A 48 -8.67 -12.72 -0.29
N ASN A 49 -9.42 -13.21 0.71
CA ASN A 49 -9.31 -12.71 2.08
C ASN A 49 -7.94 -12.96 2.68
N ALA A 50 -7.34 -14.12 2.42
CA ALA A 50 -6.01 -14.44 2.92
C ALA A 50 -4.96 -13.50 2.36
N GLU A 51 -5.06 -13.19 1.08
CA GLU A 51 -4.14 -12.27 0.41
C GLU A 51 -4.30 -10.84 0.93
N GLY A 52 -5.54 -10.39 1.08
CA GLY A 52 -5.81 -9.06 1.61
C GLY A 52 -5.31 -8.90 3.03
N ALA A 53 -5.57 -9.88 3.88
CA ALA A 53 -5.08 -9.87 5.26
C ALA A 53 -3.55 -9.83 5.30
N ALA A 54 -2.89 -10.65 4.48
CA ALA A 54 -1.43 -10.70 4.42
C ALA A 54 -0.85 -9.37 3.94
N LEU A 55 -1.45 -8.76 2.93
CA LEU A 55 -0.98 -7.47 2.42
C LEU A 55 -1.11 -6.37 3.46
N LEU A 56 -2.24 -6.30 4.14
CA LEU A 56 -2.45 -5.27 5.17
C LEU A 56 -1.71 -5.57 6.47
N GLY A 57 -1.37 -6.84 6.71
CA GLY A 57 -0.68 -7.23 7.94
C GLY A 57 -1.63 -7.42 9.10
N VAL A 58 -2.83 -7.94 8.84
CA VAL A 58 -3.82 -8.26 9.87
C VAL A 58 -4.18 -9.74 9.77
N SER A 59 -4.85 -10.26 10.81
CA SER A 59 -5.39 -11.63 10.75
C SER A 59 -6.55 -11.68 9.76
N GLU A 60 -6.86 -12.89 9.27
CA GLU A 60 -8.02 -13.05 8.41
C GLU A 60 -9.31 -12.68 9.12
N SER A 61 -9.41 -12.97 10.40
CA SER A 61 -10.58 -12.59 11.20
C SER A 61 -10.73 -11.07 11.27
N THR A 62 -9.66 -10.34 11.48
CA THR A 62 -9.69 -8.87 11.44
C THR A 62 -10.06 -8.37 10.04
N TRP A 63 -9.49 -8.98 9.01
CA TRP A 63 -9.80 -8.62 7.64
C TRP A 63 -11.30 -8.77 7.34
N ASP A 64 -11.90 -9.88 7.78
CA ASP A 64 -13.34 -10.10 7.61
C ASP A 64 -14.17 -9.02 8.31
N ARG A 65 -13.76 -8.62 9.51
CA ARG A 65 -14.46 -7.55 10.25
C ARG A 65 -14.31 -6.20 9.55
N ILE A 66 -13.15 -5.92 8.99
CA ILE A 66 -12.93 -4.71 8.20
C ILE A 66 -13.85 -4.70 6.99
N LYS A 67 -13.93 -5.81 6.26
CA LYS A 67 -14.81 -5.92 5.09
C LYS A 67 -16.27 -5.74 5.46
N ALA A 68 -16.65 -6.24 6.62
CA ALA A 68 -18.05 -6.13 7.08
C ALA A 68 -18.38 -4.74 7.64
N GLY A 69 -17.39 -3.86 7.75
CA GLY A 69 -17.60 -2.53 8.34
C GLY A 69 -17.80 -2.59 9.86
N LYS A 70 -17.33 -3.66 10.51
CA LYS A 70 -17.53 -3.89 11.94
C LYS A 70 -16.26 -3.73 12.75
N TRP A 71 -15.17 -3.26 12.15
CA TRP A 71 -13.90 -3.08 12.84
C TRP A 71 -13.69 -1.60 13.16
N ASP A 72 -13.45 -1.31 14.42
CA ASP A 72 -13.22 0.04 14.91
C ASP A 72 -11.82 0.25 15.47
N GLY A 73 -10.91 -0.66 15.16
CA GLY A 73 -9.54 -0.56 15.62
C GLY A 73 -8.75 0.53 14.92
N THR A 74 -7.50 0.66 15.31
CA THR A 74 -6.55 1.61 14.73
C THR A 74 -5.41 0.79 14.12
N LEU A 75 -5.05 1.09 12.87
CA LEU A 75 -3.91 0.44 12.24
C LEU A 75 -2.61 0.87 12.92
N SER A 76 -1.68 -0.07 13.05
CA SER A 76 -0.36 0.21 13.57
C SER A 76 0.47 1.01 12.57
N GLN A 77 1.61 1.50 13.01
CA GLN A 77 2.56 2.16 12.12
C GLN A 77 2.94 1.28 10.94
N ASP A 78 3.25 0.00 11.21
CA ASP A 78 3.62 -0.94 10.15
C ASP A 78 2.48 -1.17 9.18
N GLN A 79 1.27 -1.32 9.69
CA GLN A 79 0.09 -1.54 8.84
C GLN A 79 -0.21 -0.32 7.98
N LEU A 80 -0.06 0.88 8.50
CA LEU A 80 -0.22 2.10 7.71
C LEU A 80 0.89 2.25 6.67
N THR A 81 2.11 1.83 7.00
CA THR A 81 3.20 1.82 6.04
C THR A 81 2.89 0.88 4.87
N ARG A 82 2.35 -0.31 5.17
CA ARG A 82 1.89 -1.24 4.14
C ARG A 82 0.80 -0.62 3.28
N ALA A 83 -0.21 -0.05 3.90
CA ALA A 83 -1.30 0.60 3.18
C ALA A 83 -0.79 1.70 2.26
N SER A 84 0.10 2.55 2.77
CA SER A 84 0.68 3.64 1.98
C SER A 84 1.44 3.13 0.76
N ALA A 85 2.25 2.09 0.94
CA ALA A 85 3.01 1.51 -0.16
C ALA A 85 2.08 0.88 -1.21
N LEU A 86 1.07 0.13 -0.77
CA LEU A 86 0.11 -0.52 -1.66
C LEU A 86 -0.70 0.51 -2.46
N ILE A 87 -1.13 1.59 -1.81
CA ILE A 87 -1.84 2.67 -2.48
C ILE A 87 -0.95 3.31 -3.54
N GLY A 88 0.33 3.52 -3.21
CA GLY A 88 1.29 4.05 -4.17
C GLY A 88 1.48 3.14 -5.39
N VAL A 89 1.55 1.83 -5.16
CA VAL A 89 1.62 0.85 -6.25
C VAL A 89 0.37 0.93 -7.12
N PHE A 90 -0.82 0.92 -6.49
CA PHE A 90 -2.08 0.98 -7.20
C PHE A 90 -2.17 2.23 -8.08
N LYS A 91 -1.91 3.39 -7.50
CA LYS A 91 -1.95 4.65 -8.24
C LYS A 91 -0.94 4.69 -9.37
N GLY A 92 0.27 4.24 -9.10
CA GLY A 92 1.32 4.22 -10.12
C GLY A 92 0.97 3.34 -11.29
N LEU A 93 0.39 2.17 -11.03
CA LEU A 93 -0.05 1.27 -12.10
C LEU A 93 -1.12 1.90 -12.98
N HIS A 94 -2.07 2.61 -12.37
CA HIS A 94 -3.14 3.25 -13.12
C HIS A 94 -2.67 4.50 -13.88
N LEU A 95 -1.51 5.03 -13.56
CA LEU A 95 -0.88 6.07 -14.34
C LEU A 95 -0.06 5.51 -15.50
N LEU A 96 0.44 4.27 -15.35
CA LEU A 96 1.27 3.60 -16.37
C LEU A 96 0.44 2.86 -17.42
N PHE A 97 -0.63 2.23 -17.00
CA PHE A 97 -1.38 1.28 -17.83
C PHE A 97 -2.86 1.64 -17.87
N ALA A 98 -3.55 1.17 -18.89
CA ALA A 98 -5.01 1.18 -18.89
C ALA A 98 -5.52 0.36 -17.71
N ASP A 99 -6.73 0.67 -17.24
CA ASP A 99 -7.26 0.12 -15.99
C ASP A 99 -7.22 -1.41 -15.91
N SER A 100 -7.62 -2.08 -16.98
CA SER A 100 -7.64 -3.55 -16.96
C SER A 100 -6.24 -4.14 -16.79
N MET A 101 -5.24 -3.58 -17.44
CA MET A 101 -3.87 -4.06 -17.30
C MET A 101 -3.29 -3.67 -15.94
N ALA A 102 -3.60 -2.46 -15.48
CA ALA A 102 -3.16 -2.00 -14.16
C ALA A 102 -3.62 -2.94 -13.06
N ASP A 103 -4.86 -3.42 -13.14
CA ASP A 103 -5.42 -4.31 -12.12
C ASP A 103 -4.93 -5.75 -12.26
N ARG A 104 -4.51 -6.16 -13.44
CA ARG A 104 -3.97 -7.50 -13.67
C ARG A 104 -2.50 -7.63 -13.33
N TRP A 105 -1.75 -6.54 -13.46
CA TRP A 105 -0.30 -6.55 -13.32
C TRP A 105 0.19 -7.23 -12.02
N PRO A 106 -0.44 -6.99 -10.85
CA PRO A 106 0.03 -7.63 -9.62
C PRO A 106 -0.12 -9.16 -9.61
N ARG A 107 -0.90 -9.71 -10.51
CA ARG A 107 -1.14 -11.17 -10.56
C ARG A 107 -0.35 -11.87 -11.66
N LEU A 108 0.35 -11.13 -12.49
CA LEU A 108 1.09 -11.71 -13.61
C LEU A 108 2.54 -11.99 -13.19
N PRO A 109 3.11 -13.13 -13.58
CA PRO A 109 4.52 -13.39 -13.32
C PRO A 109 5.38 -12.29 -13.92
N ASN A 110 6.39 -11.86 -13.20
CA ASN A 110 7.22 -10.73 -13.59
C ASN A 110 8.68 -11.10 -13.47
N ARG A 111 9.44 -10.90 -14.55
CA ARG A 111 10.86 -11.21 -14.60
C ARG A 111 11.75 -10.03 -14.19
N GLY A 112 11.14 -8.94 -13.71
CA GLY A 112 11.90 -7.84 -13.19
C GLY A 112 12.76 -8.28 -12.01
N PRO A 113 13.83 -7.54 -11.73
CA PRO A 113 14.87 -8.02 -10.83
C PRO A 113 14.40 -8.29 -9.40
N ILE A 114 13.34 -7.65 -8.97
CA ILE A 114 12.88 -7.80 -7.59
C ILE A 114 11.77 -8.84 -7.44
N PHE A 115 11.31 -9.47 -8.52
CA PHE A 115 10.15 -10.37 -8.46
C PHE A 115 10.49 -11.85 -8.64
N SER A 116 11.63 -12.16 -9.22
CA SER A 116 12.11 -13.55 -9.40
C SER A 116 11.09 -14.45 -10.10
N ALA A 117 10.45 -13.92 -11.14
CA ALA A 117 9.43 -14.62 -11.92
C ALA A 117 8.13 -14.91 -11.16
N LYS A 118 8.00 -14.44 -9.92
CA LYS A 118 6.73 -14.47 -9.19
C LYS A 118 5.88 -13.30 -9.61
N SER A 119 4.59 -13.35 -9.30
CA SER A 119 3.77 -12.16 -9.48
C SER A 119 4.17 -11.11 -8.43
N PRO A 120 4.03 -9.82 -8.76
CA PRO A 120 4.33 -8.79 -7.76
C PRO A 120 3.50 -8.91 -6.49
N GLY A 121 2.23 -9.34 -6.60
CA GLY A 121 1.40 -9.57 -5.42
C GLY A 121 1.98 -10.63 -4.50
N GLU A 122 2.39 -11.78 -5.06
CA GLU A 122 3.05 -12.82 -4.28
C GLU A 122 4.35 -12.31 -3.66
N ALA A 123 5.14 -11.58 -4.44
CA ALA A 123 6.41 -11.05 -3.96
C ALA A 123 6.21 -10.10 -2.77
N MET A 124 5.19 -9.26 -2.84
CA MET A 124 4.88 -8.33 -1.75
C MET A 124 4.40 -9.06 -0.50
N ILE A 125 3.58 -10.10 -0.67
CA ILE A 125 3.12 -10.90 0.47
C ILE A 125 4.30 -11.59 1.15
N GLU A 126 5.18 -12.22 0.38
CA GLU A 126 6.32 -12.95 0.92
C GLU A 126 7.38 -12.03 1.50
N GLY A 127 7.66 -10.93 0.83
CA GLY A 127 8.74 -10.03 1.21
C GLY A 127 8.35 -8.95 2.21
N GLY A 128 7.06 -8.77 2.46
CA GLY A 128 6.57 -7.80 3.43
C GLY A 128 6.85 -6.35 3.03
N ILE A 129 6.98 -5.50 4.03
CA ILE A 129 7.15 -4.06 3.82
C ILE A 129 8.32 -3.73 2.89
N PRO A 130 9.51 -4.31 3.07
CA PRO A 130 10.61 -3.99 2.14
C PRO A 130 10.26 -4.25 0.68
N ARG A 131 9.59 -5.36 0.40
CA ARG A 131 9.22 -5.68 -0.97
C ARG A 131 8.11 -4.76 -1.50
N MET A 132 7.21 -4.34 -0.65
CA MET A 132 6.17 -3.37 -1.02
C MET A 132 6.79 -2.03 -1.41
N LEU A 133 7.78 -1.58 -0.65
CA LEU A 133 8.47 -0.33 -0.94
C LEU A 133 9.29 -0.43 -2.21
N GLU A 134 9.98 -1.55 -2.42
CA GLU A 134 10.73 -1.79 -3.65
C GLU A 134 9.82 -1.82 -4.87
N THR A 135 8.66 -2.45 -4.73
CA THR A 135 7.69 -2.50 -5.83
C THR A 135 7.19 -1.11 -6.18
N ARG A 136 6.89 -0.30 -5.17
CA ARG A 136 6.49 1.09 -5.39
C ARG A 136 7.57 1.88 -6.11
N GLN A 137 8.81 1.75 -5.66
CA GLN A 137 9.95 2.41 -6.29
C GLN A 137 10.14 1.96 -7.74
N TYR A 138 9.98 0.66 -7.99
CA TYR A 138 10.08 0.11 -9.34
C TYR A 138 9.07 0.77 -10.29
N ILE A 139 7.82 0.87 -9.85
CA ILE A 139 6.77 1.49 -10.65
C ILE A 139 7.01 2.98 -10.82
N ASP A 140 7.44 3.67 -9.78
CA ASP A 140 7.76 5.09 -9.86
C ASP A 140 8.91 5.34 -10.86
N ALA A 141 9.90 4.47 -10.88
CA ALA A 141 11.00 4.56 -11.85
C ALA A 141 10.50 4.37 -13.28
N LEU A 142 9.61 3.40 -13.49
CA LEU A 142 9.02 3.19 -14.82
C LEU A 142 8.25 4.41 -15.28
N ARG A 143 7.50 5.06 -14.38
CA ARG A 143 6.73 6.26 -14.70
C ARG A 143 7.63 7.45 -14.96
N GLY A 144 8.74 7.54 -14.24
CA GLY A 144 9.67 8.65 -14.36
C GLY A 144 10.52 8.63 -15.61
N GLY A 145 10.49 7.54 -16.37
CA GLY A 145 11.27 7.42 -17.59
C GLY A 145 12.76 7.27 -17.33
N LEU A 146 13.12 6.72 -16.22
CA LEU A 146 14.53 6.54 -15.85
C LEU A 146 15.20 5.39 -16.63
#